data_163080b70c8edf4bf66158403b6e0c91
#
_entry.id   163080b70c8edf4bf66158403b6e0c91
#
_cell.length_a   1.000
_cell.length_b   1.000
_cell.length_c   1.000
_cell.angle_alpha   90.00
_cell.angle_beta   90.00
_cell.angle_gamma   90.00
#
_symmetry.space_group_name_H-M   'P 1'
#
loop_
_entity.id
_entity.type
_entity.pdbx_description
1 polymer ?
#
loop_
_entity_poly.entity_id
_entity_poly.type
_entity_poly.pdbx_seq_one_letter_code
_entity_poly.pdbx_strand_id
1 'polypeptide(L)'
;ELEAQPEGLRSPGAAGARAQAVGAVAQTRRTFLTRVAVVGAVATVLGVAGRVIGGGRRNVEQARSLLRLDGVTRPTVPAGVRVGVDGVTPWMTPVEDFYRIDTAVVVPIIEPRDWQLRIHGMVDREVVITYDDLMAREITEGWITLNCVSNPVGGDLIGNAWWSGVRIADLLAEAGVSPDADAVLQTSDDGWNCSTPLVALTDDRNALLAVAMDGRPLPIEHGFPVRSVVPGLYGYVSGTKWVVDMEVTRFDRVDAYWTQRGWGELGPQKISSRVDVPRSGSEVGAGEVTFGGVAWAQHTGISGVEVSVDGGDWTPGTIADAGLPDSWVQWSATLGVDAGDHLVRVRATDADGLVQDGTVRDVLPDGATGYDTRDFTAT
;
A
#
# COMPACT_ATOMS: atom_id res chain seq x y z
N GLU A 1 -42.08 72.96 -17.63
CA GLU A 1 -41.69 74.04 -18.55
C GLU A 1 -40.39 73.71 -19.25
N LEU A 2 -40.51 73.63 -20.64
CA LEU A 2 -39.51 73.84 -21.69
C LEU A 2 -38.27 72.94 -21.75
N GLU A 3 -38.34 71.92 -22.55
CA GLU A 3 -37.80 71.78 -23.92
C GLU A 3 -36.36 72.25 -24.15
N ALA A 4 -35.48 71.30 -24.46
CA ALA A 4 -34.44 71.46 -25.48
C ALA A 4 -34.00 70.08 -25.98
N GLN A 5 -34.11 69.81 -27.27
CA GLN A 5 -33.60 68.60 -27.95
C GLN A 5 -32.07 68.68 -28.14
N PRO A 6 -31.37 67.56 -28.23
CA PRO A 6 -29.93 67.53 -28.58
C PRO A 6 -29.79 67.12 -30.08
N GLU A 7 -28.82 67.80 -30.67
CA GLU A 7 -28.36 67.64 -32.06
C GLU A 7 -27.58 66.32 -32.28
N GLY A 8 -27.64 65.92 -33.54
CA GLY A 8 -27.21 64.67 -34.13
C GLY A 8 -25.77 64.15 -33.86
N LEU A 9 -25.72 62.90 -33.63
CA LEU A 9 -24.52 62.06 -33.67
C LEU A 9 -24.29 61.58 -35.10
N ARG A 10 -23.21 62.02 -35.73
CA ARG A 10 -22.69 61.50 -37.00
C ARG A 10 -22.03 60.14 -36.74
N SER A 11 -22.46 59.10 -37.44
CA SER A 11 -21.86 57.79 -37.49
C SER A 11 -20.45 57.82 -38.09
N PRO A 12 -19.44 57.16 -37.52
CA PRO A 12 -18.12 57.01 -38.13
C PRO A 12 -18.16 56.07 -39.33
N GLY A 13 -17.53 56.48 -40.43
CA GLY A 13 -17.63 55.86 -41.73
C GLY A 13 -17.14 54.42 -41.79
N ALA A 14 -17.73 53.66 -42.70
CA ALA A 14 -17.53 52.23 -42.99
C ALA A 14 -16.07 51.81 -43.31
N ALA A 15 -15.15 52.75 -43.52
CA ALA A 15 -13.74 52.48 -43.79
C ALA A 15 -12.92 52.05 -42.56
N GLY A 16 -13.24 52.59 -41.35
CA GLY A 16 -12.54 52.20 -40.13
C GLY A 16 -12.90 50.80 -39.61
N ALA A 17 -14.13 50.38 -39.86
CA ALA A 17 -14.60 49.04 -39.45
C ALA A 17 -13.92 47.90 -40.26
N ARG A 18 -13.67 48.15 -41.56
CA ARG A 18 -12.97 47.14 -42.41
C ARG A 18 -11.49 46.98 -42.07
N ALA A 19 -10.79 48.02 -41.69
CA ALA A 19 -9.36 47.94 -41.28
C ALA A 19 -9.21 47.22 -39.94
N GLN A 20 -10.11 47.46 -38.97
CA GLN A 20 -10.09 46.72 -37.68
C GLN A 20 -10.47 45.24 -37.83
N ALA A 21 -11.42 44.91 -38.72
CA ALA A 21 -11.81 43.52 -38.96
C ALA A 21 -10.68 42.69 -39.63
N VAL A 22 -9.91 43.29 -40.57
CA VAL A 22 -8.77 42.64 -41.22
C VAL A 22 -7.64 42.40 -40.23
N GLY A 23 -7.38 43.35 -39.33
CA GLY A 23 -6.36 43.21 -38.27
C GLY A 23 -6.73 42.12 -37.23
N ALA A 24 -7.98 42.06 -36.83
CA ALA A 24 -8.48 41.07 -35.89
C ALA A 24 -8.43 39.64 -36.48
N VAL A 25 -8.77 39.46 -37.76
CA VAL A 25 -8.68 38.14 -38.44
C VAL A 25 -7.22 37.70 -38.60
N ALA A 26 -6.29 38.62 -38.90
CA ALA A 26 -4.88 38.29 -39.01
C ALA A 26 -4.25 37.90 -37.63
N GLN A 27 -4.64 38.60 -36.56
CA GLN A 27 -4.24 38.26 -35.19
C GLN A 27 -4.78 36.91 -34.75
N THR A 28 -6.02 36.60 -35.07
CA THR A 28 -6.66 35.31 -34.74
C THR A 28 -5.99 34.14 -35.46
N ARG A 29 -5.65 34.30 -36.76
CA ARG A 29 -4.92 33.26 -37.51
C ARG A 29 -3.52 33.02 -36.99
N ARG A 30 -2.77 34.07 -36.64
CA ARG A 30 -1.41 33.94 -36.08
C ARG A 30 -1.46 33.30 -34.70
N THR A 31 -2.37 33.70 -33.83
CA THR A 31 -2.60 33.12 -32.53
C THR A 31 -3.05 31.66 -32.62
N PHE A 32 -3.90 31.33 -33.57
CA PHE A 32 -4.34 29.97 -33.85
C PHE A 32 -3.15 29.08 -34.26
N LEU A 33 -2.38 29.52 -35.25
CA LEU A 33 -1.20 28.77 -35.74
C LEU A 33 -0.13 28.59 -34.64
N THR A 34 0.09 29.62 -33.81
CA THR A 34 0.99 29.50 -32.67
C THR A 34 0.48 28.47 -31.65
N ARG A 35 -0.81 28.48 -31.33
CA ARG A 35 -1.39 27.48 -30.42
C ARG A 35 -1.31 26.07 -31.00
N VAL A 36 -1.58 25.88 -32.28
CA VAL A 36 -1.45 24.58 -32.95
C VAL A 36 0.00 24.12 -32.95
N ALA A 37 0.98 25.00 -33.19
CA ALA A 37 2.40 24.67 -33.13
C ALA A 37 2.85 24.27 -31.72
N VAL A 38 2.38 25.00 -30.68
CA VAL A 38 2.67 24.68 -29.27
C VAL A 38 2.04 23.34 -28.88
N VAL A 39 0.77 23.11 -29.21
CA VAL A 39 0.11 21.82 -28.95
C VAL A 39 0.80 20.68 -29.69
N GLY A 40 1.21 20.89 -30.96
CA GLY A 40 1.98 19.90 -31.73
C GLY A 40 3.34 19.60 -31.12
N ALA A 41 4.07 20.63 -30.65
CA ALA A 41 5.36 20.45 -29.98
C ALA A 41 5.18 19.69 -28.64
N VAL A 42 4.21 20.06 -27.82
CA VAL A 42 3.90 19.36 -26.56
C VAL A 42 3.50 17.91 -26.81
N ALA A 43 2.64 17.65 -27.81
CA ALA A 43 2.24 16.29 -28.17
C ALA A 43 3.41 15.45 -28.68
N THR A 44 4.36 16.06 -29.40
CA THR A 44 5.58 15.38 -29.87
C THR A 44 6.49 15.03 -28.70
N VAL A 45 6.72 15.98 -27.77
CA VAL A 45 7.54 15.75 -26.56
C VAL A 45 6.90 14.66 -25.69
N LEU A 46 5.60 14.70 -25.46
CA LEU A 46 4.87 13.66 -24.72
C LEU A 46 4.92 12.31 -25.44
N GLY A 47 4.82 12.30 -26.77
CA GLY A 47 4.92 11.08 -27.57
C GLY A 47 6.32 10.45 -27.54
N VAL A 48 7.38 11.26 -27.56
CA VAL A 48 8.78 10.79 -27.44
C VAL A 48 9.03 10.32 -26.00
N ALA A 49 8.64 11.10 -24.99
CA ALA A 49 8.76 10.70 -23.59
C ALA A 49 8.00 9.39 -23.30
N GLY A 50 6.76 9.28 -23.78
CA GLY A 50 5.97 8.05 -23.65
C GLY A 50 6.60 6.84 -24.35
N ARG A 51 7.32 7.06 -25.46
CA ARG A 51 8.02 5.99 -26.18
C ARG A 51 9.30 5.55 -25.49
N VAL A 52 10.04 6.49 -24.88
CA VAL A 52 11.25 6.21 -24.08
C VAL A 52 10.87 5.47 -22.79
N ILE A 53 9.89 6.00 -22.04
CA ILE A 53 9.39 5.38 -20.81
C ILE A 53 8.78 4.00 -21.10
N GLY A 54 7.96 3.88 -22.15
CA GLY A 54 7.34 2.61 -22.54
C GLY A 54 8.35 1.58 -23.09
N GLY A 55 9.47 2.03 -23.64
CA GLY A 55 10.60 1.20 -24.06
C GLY A 55 11.33 0.63 -22.84
N GLY A 56 11.67 1.48 -21.88
CA GLY A 56 12.32 1.08 -20.64
C GLY A 56 11.47 0.06 -19.85
N ARG A 57 10.20 0.32 -19.69
CA ARG A 57 9.29 -0.60 -18.99
C ARG A 57 9.24 -1.99 -19.63
N ARG A 58 9.17 -2.07 -20.97
CA ARG A 58 9.17 -3.37 -21.68
C ARG A 58 10.48 -4.13 -21.49
N ASN A 59 11.61 -3.44 -21.49
CA ASN A 59 12.92 -4.06 -21.28
C ASN A 59 13.03 -4.61 -19.86
N VAL A 60 12.62 -3.85 -18.83
CA VAL A 60 12.65 -4.30 -17.44
C VAL A 60 11.67 -5.44 -17.23
N GLU A 61 10.46 -5.40 -17.81
CA GLU A 61 9.50 -6.52 -17.71
C GLU A 61 10.04 -7.79 -18.38
N GLN A 62 10.74 -7.66 -19.50
CA GLN A 62 11.42 -8.79 -20.13
C GLN A 62 12.57 -9.30 -19.25
N ALA A 63 13.41 -8.43 -18.70
CA ALA A 63 14.47 -8.82 -17.76
C ALA A 63 13.88 -9.53 -16.53
N ARG A 64 12.81 -8.97 -15.94
CA ARG A 64 12.08 -9.56 -14.82
C ARG A 64 11.55 -10.96 -15.15
N SER A 65 10.96 -11.15 -16.33
CA SER A 65 10.39 -12.43 -16.74
C SER A 65 11.45 -13.53 -16.98
N LEU A 66 12.67 -13.14 -17.29
CA LEU A 66 13.81 -14.04 -17.52
C LEU A 66 14.65 -14.24 -16.26
N LEU A 67 14.45 -13.41 -15.23
CA LEU A 67 15.22 -13.46 -14.01
C LEU A 67 14.96 -14.78 -13.26
N ARG A 68 16.03 -15.49 -12.94
CA ARG A 68 16.00 -16.66 -12.07
C ARG A 68 16.50 -16.22 -10.70
N LEU A 69 15.74 -16.56 -9.67
CA LEU A 69 16.05 -16.24 -8.30
C LEU A 69 16.46 -17.53 -7.60
N ASP A 70 17.77 -17.73 -7.47
CA ASP A 70 18.28 -18.88 -6.75
C ASP A 70 17.90 -18.76 -5.25
N GLY A 71 17.49 -19.87 -4.65
CA GLY A 71 17.01 -19.89 -3.26
C GLY A 71 15.55 -19.47 -3.05
N VAL A 72 14.87 -18.94 -4.06
CA VAL A 72 13.43 -18.59 -3.99
C VAL A 72 12.58 -19.80 -4.35
N THR A 73 11.60 -20.13 -3.49
CA THR A 73 10.69 -21.25 -3.69
C THR A 73 9.27 -20.79 -4.06
N ARG A 74 8.54 -21.68 -4.74
CA ARG A 74 7.10 -21.47 -4.94
C ARG A 74 6.37 -21.84 -3.65
N PRO A 75 5.49 -20.96 -3.13
CA PRO A 75 4.80 -21.25 -1.89
C PRO A 75 3.83 -22.41 -2.04
N THR A 76 3.73 -23.19 -0.98
CA THR A 76 2.61 -24.11 -0.77
C THR A 76 1.74 -23.52 0.34
N VAL A 77 0.46 -23.25 0.04
CA VAL A 77 -0.49 -22.78 1.04
C VAL A 77 -0.62 -23.83 2.14
N PRO A 78 -0.38 -23.49 3.41
CA PRO A 78 -0.42 -24.46 4.50
C PRO A 78 -1.81 -25.10 4.64
N ALA A 79 -1.85 -26.33 5.11
CA ALA A 79 -3.10 -26.96 5.48
C ALA A 79 -3.71 -26.27 6.72
N GLY A 80 -5.05 -26.18 6.77
CA GLY A 80 -5.75 -25.66 7.92
C GLY A 80 -5.91 -24.13 7.99
N VAL A 81 -5.39 -23.37 7.00
CA VAL A 81 -5.53 -21.90 6.94
C VAL A 81 -6.87 -21.42 6.36
N ARG A 82 -7.76 -22.33 5.98
CA ARG A 82 -9.05 -22.00 5.35
C ARG A 82 -10.22 -22.52 6.18
N VAL A 83 -11.20 -21.64 6.40
CA VAL A 83 -12.46 -22.00 7.08
C VAL A 83 -13.47 -22.72 6.18
N GLY A 84 -13.26 -22.72 4.86
CA GLY A 84 -14.13 -23.42 3.89
C GLY A 84 -15.49 -22.74 3.68
N VAL A 85 -15.60 -21.45 3.96
CA VAL A 85 -16.82 -20.65 3.74
C VAL A 85 -16.66 -19.86 2.44
N ASP A 86 -17.63 -20.03 1.54
CA ASP A 86 -17.64 -19.33 0.24
C ASP A 86 -17.79 -17.82 0.44
N GLY A 87 -17.02 -17.05 -0.32
CA GLY A 87 -17.03 -15.57 -0.26
C GLY A 87 -16.09 -14.97 0.77
N VAL A 88 -15.47 -15.74 1.65
CA VAL A 88 -14.38 -15.29 2.50
C VAL A 88 -13.15 -14.98 1.63
N THR A 89 -12.48 -13.88 1.91
CA THR A 89 -11.26 -13.45 1.23
C THR A 89 -10.24 -14.60 1.16
N PRO A 90 -9.65 -14.89 -0.02
CA PRO A 90 -8.61 -15.91 -0.15
C PRO A 90 -7.47 -15.69 0.85
N TRP A 91 -7.04 -16.74 1.55
CA TRP A 91 -5.97 -16.62 2.55
C TRP A 91 -4.64 -16.12 1.95
N MET A 92 -4.27 -16.59 0.78
CA MET A 92 -3.21 -16.01 -0.07
C MET A 92 -3.87 -15.04 -1.04
N THR A 93 -3.48 -13.79 -1.00
CA THR A 93 -3.99 -12.75 -1.90
C THR A 93 -3.35 -12.91 -3.27
N PRO A 94 -4.12 -13.07 -4.37
CA PRO A 94 -3.55 -13.05 -5.71
C PRO A 94 -2.74 -11.78 -5.96
N VAL A 95 -1.62 -11.89 -6.68
CA VAL A 95 -0.72 -10.75 -6.93
C VAL A 95 -1.43 -9.57 -7.61
N GLU A 96 -2.35 -9.87 -8.52
CA GLU A 96 -3.18 -8.87 -9.23
C GLU A 96 -4.18 -8.15 -8.33
N ASP A 97 -4.59 -8.78 -7.22
CA ASP A 97 -5.54 -8.24 -6.24
C ASP A 97 -4.83 -7.63 -5.02
N PHE A 98 -3.51 -7.75 -4.95
CA PHE A 98 -2.75 -7.21 -3.83
C PHE A 98 -2.77 -5.68 -3.88
N TYR A 99 -3.20 -5.03 -2.79
CA TYR A 99 -3.37 -3.59 -2.75
C TYR A 99 -2.11 -2.83 -3.17
N ARG A 100 -2.31 -1.73 -3.85
CA ARG A 100 -1.23 -0.85 -4.31
C ARG A 100 -1.42 0.55 -3.75
N ILE A 101 -0.51 0.96 -2.88
CA ILE A 101 -0.38 2.33 -2.37
C ILE A 101 1.06 2.77 -2.56
N ASP A 102 1.25 3.89 -3.20
CA ASP A 102 2.53 4.60 -3.34
C ASP A 102 2.26 6.08 -3.72
N THR A 103 3.28 6.93 -3.63
CA THR A 103 3.23 8.34 -4.02
C THR A 103 3.86 8.59 -5.38
N ALA A 104 4.33 7.53 -6.04
CA ALA A 104 5.05 7.62 -7.31
C ALA A 104 4.12 8.13 -8.44
N VAL A 105 4.39 9.32 -8.95
CA VAL A 105 3.72 9.85 -10.15
C VAL A 105 4.11 9.04 -11.39
N VAL A 106 5.37 8.63 -11.45
CA VAL A 106 5.91 7.70 -12.44
C VAL A 106 6.57 6.57 -11.68
N VAL A 107 6.10 5.34 -11.94
CA VAL A 107 6.66 4.14 -11.31
C VAL A 107 8.12 4.00 -11.70
N PRO A 108 9.06 3.87 -10.75
CA PRO A 108 10.46 3.58 -11.04
C PRO A 108 10.63 2.31 -11.87
N ILE A 109 11.53 2.37 -12.83
CA ILE A 109 11.84 1.27 -13.74
C ILE A 109 13.34 1.02 -13.64
N ILE A 110 13.72 0.11 -12.75
CA ILE A 110 15.12 -0.17 -12.41
C ILE A 110 15.49 -1.56 -12.94
N GLU A 111 16.51 -1.64 -13.76
CA GLU A 111 17.10 -2.94 -14.14
C GLU A 111 17.92 -3.47 -12.95
N PRO A 112 17.87 -4.78 -12.64
CA PRO A 112 18.62 -5.35 -11.51
C PRO A 112 20.11 -5.00 -11.52
N ARG A 113 20.74 -5.01 -12.70
CA ARG A 113 22.17 -4.65 -12.86
C ARG A 113 22.50 -3.19 -12.51
N ASP A 114 21.50 -2.30 -12.53
CA ASP A 114 21.66 -0.88 -12.26
C ASP A 114 21.24 -0.53 -10.82
N TRP A 115 20.66 -1.51 -10.08
CA TRP A 115 20.23 -1.33 -8.70
C TRP A 115 21.39 -1.47 -7.72
N GLN A 116 21.44 -0.57 -6.76
CA GLN A 116 22.34 -0.61 -5.61
C GLN A 116 21.61 -0.13 -4.36
N LEU A 117 21.98 -0.68 -3.22
CA LEU A 117 21.57 -0.21 -1.90
C LEU A 117 22.78 0.29 -1.14
N ARG A 118 22.70 1.48 -0.59
CA ARG A 118 23.68 2.05 0.32
C ARG A 118 23.18 2.00 1.76
N ILE A 119 23.97 1.43 2.68
CA ILE A 119 23.72 1.44 4.12
C ILE A 119 24.82 2.29 4.77
N HIS A 120 24.42 3.37 5.46
CA HIS A 120 25.33 4.36 6.01
C HIS A 120 24.74 5.05 7.27
N GLY A 121 25.38 6.14 7.72
CA GLY A 121 24.94 6.94 8.86
C GLY A 121 25.62 6.49 10.15
N MET A 122 24.86 6.17 11.19
CA MET A 122 25.38 5.72 12.50
C MET A 122 25.79 4.24 12.46
N VAL A 123 26.81 3.94 11.67
CA VAL A 123 27.38 2.60 11.45
C VAL A 123 28.91 2.64 11.58
N ASP A 124 29.53 1.49 11.86
CA ASP A 124 30.99 1.37 11.88
C ASP A 124 31.61 1.51 10.49
N ARG A 125 30.89 1.06 9.46
CA ARG A 125 31.30 1.16 8.06
C ARG A 125 30.10 1.31 7.14
N GLU A 126 30.27 2.08 6.08
CA GLU A 126 29.33 2.12 4.98
C GLU A 126 29.37 0.80 4.19
N VAL A 127 28.20 0.29 3.80
CA VAL A 127 28.05 -0.90 2.97
C VAL A 127 27.27 -0.54 1.72
N VAL A 128 27.81 -0.89 0.55
CA VAL A 128 27.12 -0.76 -0.72
C VAL A 128 26.92 -2.15 -1.31
N ILE A 129 25.70 -2.47 -1.67
CA ILE A 129 25.27 -3.80 -2.12
C ILE A 129 24.65 -3.68 -3.49
N THR A 130 25.20 -4.39 -4.49
CA THR A 130 24.57 -4.57 -5.79
C THR A 130 23.48 -5.64 -5.74
N TYR A 131 22.67 -5.73 -6.78
CA TYR A 131 21.68 -6.81 -6.88
C TYR A 131 22.30 -8.20 -6.85
N ASP A 132 23.44 -8.38 -7.53
CA ASP A 132 24.17 -9.64 -7.54
C ASP A 132 24.74 -9.99 -6.16
N ASP A 133 25.27 -9.00 -5.42
CA ASP A 133 25.70 -9.18 -4.03
C ASP A 133 24.54 -9.57 -3.11
N LEU A 134 23.36 -8.98 -3.32
CA LEU A 134 22.15 -9.33 -2.57
C LEU A 134 21.73 -10.78 -2.85
N MET A 135 21.69 -11.18 -4.11
CA MET A 135 21.30 -12.53 -4.53
C MET A 135 22.31 -13.61 -4.20
N ALA A 136 23.56 -13.26 -3.90
CA ALA A 136 24.57 -14.21 -3.39
C ALA A 136 24.40 -14.55 -1.90
N ARG A 137 23.45 -13.90 -1.19
CA ARG A 137 23.17 -14.11 0.23
C ARG A 137 22.11 -15.18 0.44
N GLU A 138 22.00 -15.64 1.68
CA GLU A 138 20.92 -16.56 2.08
C GLU A 138 19.55 -15.91 1.93
N ILE A 139 18.64 -16.59 1.24
CA ILE A 139 17.26 -16.16 1.07
C ILE A 139 16.42 -16.68 2.24
N THR A 140 15.75 -15.79 2.91
CA THR A 140 14.71 -16.06 3.92
C THR A 140 13.35 -15.88 3.28
N GLU A 141 12.41 -16.77 3.60
CA GLU A 141 11.07 -16.77 3.03
C GLU A 141 10.01 -16.86 4.12
N GLY A 142 8.87 -16.23 3.91
CA GLY A 142 7.78 -16.26 4.89
C GLY A 142 6.45 -15.72 4.37
N TRP A 143 5.37 -16.18 4.99
CA TRP A 143 4.04 -15.61 4.82
C TRP A 143 3.93 -14.34 5.66
N ILE A 144 3.69 -13.21 5.03
CA ILE A 144 3.56 -11.93 5.72
C ILE A 144 2.36 -11.17 5.15
N THR A 145 1.47 -10.76 6.02
CA THR A 145 0.38 -9.85 5.71
C THR A 145 0.88 -8.42 5.77
N LEU A 146 0.70 -7.64 4.72
CA LEU A 146 0.95 -6.21 4.72
C LEU A 146 -0.36 -5.45 4.82
N ASN A 147 -0.36 -4.37 5.58
CA ASN A 147 -1.52 -3.50 5.79
C ASN A 147 -1.12 -2.04 5.61
N CYS A 148 -1.93 -1.27 4.89
CA CYS A 148 -1.78 0.18 4.80
C CYS A 148 -2.36 0.86 6.05
N VAL A 149 -1.70 1.89 6.57
CA VAL A 149 -2.23 2.68 7.68
C VAL A 149 -3.54 3.40 7.31
N SER A 150 -3.73 3.71 6.03
CA SER A 150 -4.96 4.30 5.50
C SER A 150 -6.10 3.29 5.32
N ASN A 151 -5.91 2.04 5.74
CA ASN A 151 -6.97 1.04 5.72
C ASN A 151 -8.02 1.38 6.78
N PRO A 152 -9.27 1.75 6.42
CA PRO A 152 -10.32 1.94 7.41
C PRO A 152 -10.72 0.59 8.02
N VAL A 153 -11.44 0.61 9.13
CA VAL A 153 -12.04 -0.61 9.68
C VAL A 153 -12.91 -1.26 8.60
N GLY A 154 -12.74 -2.57 8.39
CA GLY A 154 -13.44 -3.32 7.34
C GLY A 154 -12.97 -3.04 5.91
N GLY A 155 -11.86 -2.31 5.72
CA GLY A 155 -11.31 -1.98 4.40
C GLY A 155 -10.51 -3.11 3.75
N ASP A 156 -10.06 -2.86 2.53
CA ASP A 156 -9.39 -3.82 1.64
C ASP A 156 -7.90 -3.51 1.36
N LEU A 157 -7.34 -2.47 2.01
CA LEU A 157 -5.93 -2.12 1.87
C LEU A 157 -5.02 -3.03 2.71
N ILE A 158 -5.21 -4.32 2.57
CA ILE A 158 -4.50 -5.40 3.27
C ILE A 158 -4.38 -6.61 2.36
N GLY A 159 -3.29 -7.36 2.46
CA GLY A 159 -3.08 -8.58 1.69
C GLY A 159 -2.02 -9.48 2.31
N ASN A 160 -2.17 -10.79 2.14
CA ASN A 160 -1.25 -11.81 2.61
C ASN A 160 -0.55 -12.49 1.43
N ALA A 161 0.78 -12.52 1.45
CA ALA A 161 1.57 -13.09 0.38
C ALA A 161 2.81 -13.82 0.93
N TRP A 162 3.42 -14.66 0.07
CA TRP A 162 4.72 -15.26 0.33
C TRP A 162 5.83 -14.34 -0.14
N TRP A 163 6.66 -13.91 0.80
CA TRP A 163 7.77 -13.01 0.51
C TRP A 163 9.10 -13.75 0.62
N SER A 164 10.00 -13.49 -0.33
CA SER A 164 11.36 -14.05 -0.33
C SER A 164 12.36 -12.91 -0.46
N GLY A 165 13.40 -12.93 0.37
CA GLY A 165 14.41 -11.86 0.38
C GLY A 165 15.53 -12.12 1.36
N VAL A 166 16.40 -11.15 1.52
CA VAL A 166 17.51 -11.18 2.46
C VAL A 166 17.11 -10.46 3.75
N ARG A 167 17.45 -11.00 4.90
CA ARG A 167 17.15 -10.37 6.19
C ARG A 167 17.89 -9.04 6.33
N ILE A 168 17.17 -7.98 6.65
CA ILE A 168 17.73 -6.64 6.88
C ILE A 168 18.68 -6.67 8.09
N ALA A 169 18.35 -7.44 9.13
CA ALA A 169 19.17 -7.60 10.31
C ALA A 169 20.62 -8.01 9.99
N ASP A 170 20.81 -8.93 9.05
CA ASP A 170 22.13 -9.44 8.67
C ASP A 170 22.98 -8.36 7.98
N LEU A 171 22.33 -7.52 7.17
CA LEU A 171 22.98 -6.39 6.48
C LEU A 171 23.35 -5.27 7.44
N LEU A 172 22.47 -4.97 8.40
CA LEU A 172 22.72 -3.99 9.46
C LEU A 172 23.84 -4.45 10.41
N ALA A 173 23.86 -5.74 10.74
CA ALA A 173 24.95 -6.34 11.54
C ALA A 173 26.30 -6.25 10.79
N GLU A 174 26.31 -6.44 9.47
CA GLU A 174 27.49 -6.26 8.65
C GLU A 174 28.01 -4.81 8.67
N ALA A 175 27.11 -3.82 8.65
CA ALA A 175 27.48 -2.41 8.72
C ALA A 175 27.97 -1.98 10.11
N GLY A 176 27.60 -2.71 11.17
CA GLY A 176 27.97 -2.40 12.56
C GLY A 176 27.18 -1.19 13.09
N VAL A 177 25.90 -1.42 13.38
CA VAL A 177 24.99 -0.35 13.84
C VAL A 177 25.40 0.18 15.20
N SER A 178 25.46 1.51 15.35
CA SER A 178 25.70 2.18 16.63
C SER A 178 24.58 1.88 17.64
N PRO A 179 24.90 1.59 18.90
CA PRO A 179 23.91 1.40 19.95
C PRO A 179 23.09 2.68 20.27
N ASP A 180 23.54 3.83 19.83
CA ASP A 180 22.83 5.11 20.00
C ASP A 180 21.79 5.38 18.91
N ALA A 181 21.71 4.52 17.87
CA ALA A 181 20.72 4.63 16.82
C ALA A 181 19.39 3.99 17.26
N ASP A 182 18.26 4.56 16.84
CA ASP A 182 16.91 4.04 17.10
C ASP A 182 16.03 3.94 15.84
N ALA A 183 16.51 4.46 14.72
CA ALA A 183 15.78 4.50 13.45
C ALA A 183 16.67 4.18 12.24
N VAL A 184 16.03 3.73 11.16
CA VAL A 184 16.61 3.66 9.82
C VAL A 184 15.73 4.45 8.87
N LEU A 185 16.27 5.51 8.28
CA LEU A 185 15.61 6.25 7.21
C LEU A 185 15.85 5.49 5.90
N GLN A 186 14.80 4.89 5.36
CA GLN A 186 14.83 4.18 4.09
C GLN A 186 14.38 5.12 2.97
N THR A 187 15.10 5.17 1.86
CA THR A 187 14.77 6.02 0.72
C THR A 187 14.59 5.19 -0.54
N SER A 188 13.51 5.48 -1.25
CA SER A 188 13.14 4.93 -2.55
C SER A 188 13.82 5.68 -3.69
N ASP A 189 13.96 5.03 -4.86
CA ASP A 189 14.50 5.64 -6.09
C ASP A 189 13.70 6.88 -6.57
N ASP A 190 12.39 6.95 -6.27
CA ASP A 190 11.55 8.13 -6.56
C ASP A 190 11.68 9.27 -5.54
N GLY A 191 12.52 9.08 -4.52
CA GLY A 191 12.75 10.05 -3.45
C GLY A 191 11.76 9.99 -2.28
N TRP A 192 10.78 9.11 -2.31
CA TRP A 192 9.95 8.84 -1.13
C TRP A 192 10.79 8.19 -0.03
N ASN A 193 10.50 8.52 1.23
CA ASN A 193 11.21 7.93 2.36
C ASN A 193 10.30 7.61 3.55
N CYS A 194 10.77 6.71 4.41
CA CYS A 194 10.16 6.41 5.70
C CYS A 194 11.22 6.14 6.77
N SER A 195 10.89 6.45 8.02
CA SER A 195 11.72 6.06 9.18
C SER A 195 11.16 4.80 9.81
N THR A 196 11.95 3.74 9.83
CA THR A 196 11.59 2.45 10.44
C THR A 196 12.27 2.32 11.80
N PRO A 197 11.56 1.93 12.87
CA PRO A 197 12.20 1.62 14.15
C PRO A 197 13.30 0.58 13.97
N LEU A 198 14.52 0.89 14.43
CA LEU A 198 15.68 0.01 14.27
C LEU A 198 15.45 -1.36 14.91
N VAL A 199 14.78 -1.40 16.07
CA VAL A 199 14.46 -2.65 16.76
C VAL A 199 13.64 -3.60 15.86
N ALA A 200 12.71 -3.08 15.07
CA ALA A 200 11.90 -3.88 14.17
C ALA A 200 12.67 -4.43 12.95
N LEU A 201 13.83 -3.90 12.66
CA LEU A 201 14.73 -4.39 11.61
C LEU A 201 15.79 -5.36 12.13
N THR A 202 15.96 -5.46 13.46
CA THR A 202 17.07 -6.21 14.10
C THR A 202 16.62 -7.26 15.11
N ASP A 203 15.34 -7.30 15.47
CA ASP A 203 14.76 -8.33 16.32
C ASP A 203 14.59 -9.67 15.55
N ASP A 204 13.82 -10.60 16.09
CA ASP A 204 13.62 -11.95 15.54
C ASP A 204 12.58 -12.02 14.42
N ARG A 205 11.88 -10.91 14.11
CA ARG A 205 10.98 -10.87 12.94
C ARG A 205 11.79 -10.93 11.64
N ASN A 206 11.21 -11.54 10.64
CA ASN A 206 11.82 -11.60 9.31
C ASN A 206 11.58 -10.29 8.54
N ALA A 207 12.24 -9.19 8.96
CA ALA A 207 12.32 -7.98 8.17
C ALA A 207 13.20 -8.21 6.95
N LEU A 208 12.65 -8.09 5.74
CA LEU A 208 13.29 -8.51 4.49
C LEU A 208 13.55 -7.34 3.54
N LEU A 209 14.69 -7.39 2.85
CA LEU A 209 14.83 -6.83 1.51
C LEU A 209 14.28 -7.88 0.54
N ALA A 210 12.99 -7.76 0.25
CA ALA A 210 12.28 -8.72 -0.58
C ALA A 210 12.61 -8.52 -2.06
N VAL A 211 12.89 -9.62 -2.75
CA VAL A 211 13.17 -9.71 -4.20
C VAL A 211 12.07 -10.46 -4.94
N ALA A 212 11.25 -11.22 -4.20
CA ALA A 212 10.18 -12.02 -4.77
C ALA A 212 8.89 -11.95 -3.94
N MET A 213 7.78 -12.13 -4.63
CA MET A 213 6.43 -12.29 -4.10
C MET A 213 5.80 -13.52 -4.76
N ASP A 214 5.24 -14.42 -3.94
CA ASP A 214 4.63 -15.68 -4.38
C ASP A 214 5.54 -16.55 -5.27
N GLY A 215 6.84 -16.58 -4.94
CA GLY A 215 7.85 -17.37 -5.62
C GLY A 215 8.22 -16.88 -7.03
N ARG A 216 7.94 -15.60 -7.32
CA ARG A 216 8.27 -14.92 -8.59
C ARG A 216 8.93 -13.57 -8.31
N PRO A 217 9.78 -13.05 -9.22
CA PRO A 217 10.28 -11.70 -9.09
C PRO A 217 9.17 -10.69 -8.84
N LEU A 218 9.39 -9.73 -7.95
CA LEU A 218 8.41 -8.69 -7.61
C LEU A 218 7.78 -8.09 -8.88
N PRO A 219 6.47 -7.80 -8.91
CA PRO A 219 5.93 -6.90 -9.93
C PRO A 219 6.59 -5.52 -9.85
N ILE A 220 6.69 -4.83 -10.98
CA ILE A 220 7.30 -3.49 -11.04
C ILE A 220 6.57 -2.55 -10.06
N GLU A 221 5.25 -2.58 -10.04
CA GLU A 221 4.40 -1.76 -9.18
C GLU A 221 4.51 -2.10 -7.69
N HIS A 222 4.99 -3.29 -7.37
CA HIS A 222 5.21 -3.75 -5.99
C HIS A 222 6.66 -3.59 -5.52
N GLY A 223 7.51 -2.90 -6.31
CA GLY A 223 8.84 -2.48 -5.86
C GLY A 223 10.01 -3.26 -6.49
N PHE A 224 9.82 -3.86 -7.69
CA PHE A 224 10.93 -4.51 -8.40
C PHE A 224 12.10 -3.53 -8.66
N PRO A 225 13.40 -3.90 -8.45
CA PRO A 225 13.84 -5.25 -8.11
C PRO A 225 13.84 -5.57 -6.62
N VAL A 226 13.80 -4.58 -5.72
CA VAL A 226 13.92 -4.78 -4.27
C VAL A 226 13.01 -3.83 -3.52
N ARG A 227 12.32 -4.35 -2.51
CA ARG A 227 11.55 -3.57 -1.54
C ARG A 227 11.79 -4.03 -0.12
N SER A 228 11.52 -3.18 0.87
CA SER A 228 11.43 -3.63 2.25
C SER A 228 10.04 -4.20 2.58
N VAL A 229 10.04 -5.25 3.41
CA VAL A 229 8.87 -5.89 3.99
C VAL A 229 9.18 -6.15 5.46
N VAL A 230 8.39 -5.55 6.36
CA VAL A 230 8.62 -5.67 7.81
C VAL A 230 7.33 -6.12 8.48
N PRO A 231 7.26 -7.33 9.05
CA PRO A 231 6.09 -7.79 9.77
C PRO A 231 5.73 -6.88 10.95
N GLY A 232 4.44 -6.71 11.21
CA GLY A 232 3.93 -5.99 12.37
C GLY A 232 3.98 -4.47 12.29
N LEU A 233 4.47 -3.89 11.19
CA LEU A 233 4.46 -2.45 10.96
C LEU A 233 3.61 -2.06 9.75
N TYR A 234 2.89 -0.95 9.85
CA TYR A 234 2.23 -0.37 8.68
C TYR A 234 3.24 0.07 7.62
N GLY A 235 2.88 -0.11 6.35
CA GLY A 235 3.78 0.13 5.22
C GLY A 235 4.35 1.55 5.10
N TYR A 236 3.70 2.57 5.70
CA TYR A 236 4.17 3.95 5.63
C TYR A 236 5.45 4.22 6.45
N VAL A 237 5.80 3.32 7.38
CA VAL A 237 7.07 3.36 8.15
C VAL A 237 8.01 2.20 7.79
N SER A 238 7.62 1.28 6.88
CA SER A 238 8.36 0.03 6.73
C SER A 238 8.39 -0.54 5.30
N GLY A 239 7.49 -0.08 4.43
CA GLY A 239 7.24 -0.74 3.14
C GLY A 239 7.87 -0.01 1.95
N THR A 240 9.13 0.41 2.03
CA THR A 240 9.81 1.14 0.94
C THR A 240 9.95 0.27 -0.30
N LYS A 241 9.23 0.64 -1.35
CA LYS A 241 9.39 0.08 -2.70
C LYS A 241 10.62 0.70 -3.37
N TRP A 242 11.27 -0.04 -4.27
CA TRP A 242 12.42 0.48 -5.03
C TRP A 242 13.48 1.10 -4.10
N VAL A 243 13.74 0.44 -2.96
CA VAL A 243 14.66 0.94 -1.93
C VAL A 243 16.10 0.98 -2.45
N VAL A 244 16.78 2.12 -2.25
CA VAL A 244 18.16 2.36 -2.73
C VAL A 244 19.08 2.91 -1.65
N ASP A 245 18.53 3.37 -0.52
CA ASP A 245 19.32 3.95 0.56
C ASP A 245 18.71 3.62 1.93
N MET A 246 19.58 3.33 2.90
CA MET A 246 19.25 3.10 4.32
C MET A 246 20.23 3.87 5.19
N GLU A 247 19.81 4.99 5.75
CA GLU A 247 20.57 5.76 6.72
C GLU A 247 20.20 5.32 8.14
N VAL A 248 21.15 4.67 8.83
CA VAL A 248 21.03 4.38 10.27
C VAL A 248 21.14 5.70 11.02
N THR A 249 20.14 6.04 11.82
CA THR A 249 19.99 7.36 12.40
C THR A 249 19.16 7.33 13.70
N ARG A 250 18.59 8.45 14.08
CA ARG A 250 17.68 8.60 15.22
C ARG A 250 16.41 9.32 14.76
N PHE A 251 15.28 9.00 15.39
CA PHE A 251 14.01 9.67 15.12
C PHE A 251 14.11 11.19 15.37
N ASP A 252 14.90 11.63 16.38
CA ASP A 252 15.08 13.04 16.68
C ASP A 252 15.95 13.82 15.67
N ARG A 253 16.45 13.16 14.62
CA ARG A 253 17.31 13.77 13.59
C ARG A 253 16.71 13.79 12.21
N VAL A 254 15.63 13.05 11.99
CA VAL A 254 15.02 12.90 10.67
C VAL A 254 13.51 13.07 10.74
N ASP A 255 12.95 13.68 9.69
CA ASP A 255 11.52 13.77 9.47
C ASP A 255 11.17 13.05 8.17
N ALA A 256 10.52 11.90 8.26
CA ALA A 256 10.12 11.14 7.09
C ALA A 256 8.89 11.75 6.40
N TYR A 257 8.66 11.35 5.15
CA TYR A 257 7.63 11.91 4.28
C TYR A 257 6.24 12.00 4.93
N TRP A 258 5.78 10.95 5.62
CA TRP A 258 4.47 10.92 6.25
C TRP A 258 4.46 11.51 7.66
N THR A 259 5.56 11.41 8.41
CA THR A 259 5.71 12.03 9.73
C THR A 259 5.55 13.55 9.66
N GLN A 260 6.16 14.21 8.66
CA GLN A 260 5.97 15.61 8.35
C GLN A 260 4.51 16.00 8.04
N ARG A 261 3.66 15.02 7.75
CA ARG A 261 2.24 15.19 7.40
C ARG A 261 1.29 14.77 8.52
N GLY A 262 1.83 14.57 9.73
CA GLY A 262 1.04 14.31 10.94
C GLY A 262 0.76 12.84 11.22
N TRP A 263 1.41 11.88 10.50
CA TRP A 263 1.34 10.48 10.83
C TRP A 263 2.33 10.12 11.94
N GLY A 264 2.01 9.09 12.73
CA GLY A 264 2.86 8.60 13.81
C GLY A 264 4.21 8.06 13.32
N GLU A 265 5.22 8.06 14.19
CA GLU A 265 6.59 7.67 13.82
C GLU A 265 6.81 6.16 13.83
N LEU A 266 6.14 5.41 14.72
CA LEU A 266 6.45 4.01 15.00
C LEU A 266 5.64 3.03 14.16
N GLY A 267 4.39 3.36 13.84
CA GLY A 267 3.49 2.63 12.96
C GLY A 267 3.22 1.15 13.27
N PRO A 268 3.10 0.72 14.55
CA PRO A 268 2.75 -0.67 14.82
C PRO A 268 1.34 -0.97 14.31
N GLN A 269 1.18 -2.12 13.65
CA GLN A 269 -0.13 -2.54 13.16
C GLN A 269 -1.05 -2.84 14.32
N LYS A 270 -2.28 -2.31 14.24
CA LYS A 270 -3.32 -2.56 15.25
C LYS A 270 -4.02 -3.88 14.96
N ILE A 271 -4.37 -4.60 16.04
CA ILE A 271 -5.27 -5.75 15.95
C ILE A 271 -6.59 -5.33 15.30
N SER A 272 -7.05 -6.10 14.34
CA SER A 272 -8.29 -5.83 13.62
C SER A 272 -8.91 -7.09 13.05
N SER A 273 -10.19 -7.00 12.68
CA SER A 273 -10.95 -8.06 12.06
C SER A 273 -11.96 -7.49 11.07
N ARG A 274 -12.37 -8.29 10.09
CA ARG A 274 -13.29 -7.90 9.03
C ARG A 274 -14.30 -9.02 8.75
N VAL A 275 -15.53 -8.63 8.47
CA VAL A 275 -16.59 -9.52 7.96
C VAL A 275 -16.57 -9.47 6.43
N ASP A 276 -16.35 -10.61 5.78
CA ASP A 276 -16.44 -10.75 4.34
C ASP A 276 -17.81 -11.28 3.90
N VAL A 277 -18.41 -12.14 4.74
CA VAL A 277 -19.74 -12.74 4.51
C VAL A 277 -20.58 -12.74 5.80
N PRO A 278 -21.88 -12.40 5.70
CA PRO A 278 -22.57 -11.82 4.54
C PRO A 278 -21.97 -10.48 4.11
N ARG A 279 -22.08 -10.13 2.81
CA ARG A 279 -21.71 -8.80 2.34
C ARG A 279 -22.73 -7.78 2.80
N SER A 280 -22.27 -6.54 3.05
CA SER A 280 -23.17 -5.44 3.39
C SER A 280 -24.31 -5.31 2.36
N GLY A 281 -25.53 -5.17 2.83
CA GLY A 281 -26.75 -5.06 2.00
C GLY A 281 -27.18 -6.35 1.29
N SER A 282 -26.60 -7.52 1.64
CA SER A 282 -27.01 -8.79 1.02
C SER A 282 -28.22 -9.42 1.71
N GLU A 283 -28.96 -10.26 0.99
CA GLU A 283 -30.03 -11.11 1.52
C GLU A 283 -29.49 -12.53 1.77
N VAL A 284 -29.85 -13.11 2.91
CA VAL A 284 -29.52 -14.50 3.28
C VAL A 284 -30.77 -15.20 3.85
N GLY A 285 -30.81 -16.53 3.83
CA GLY A 285 -31.90 -17.27 4.47
C GLY A 285 -31.88 -17.08 5.99
N ALA A 286 -33.07 -16.86 6.61
CA ALA A 286 -33.22 -16.84 8.06
C ALA A 286 -32.97 -18.23 8.67
N GLY A 287 -32.61 -18.29 9.94
CA GLY A 287 -32.22 -19.50 10.65
C GLY A 287 -30.73 -19.53 10.92
N GLU A 288 -30.02 -20.59 10.57
CA GLU A 288 -28.57 -20.67 10.77
C GLU A 288 -27.82 -19.88 9.68
N VAL A 289 -27.31 -18.72 10.04
CA VAL A 289 -26.51 -17.85 9.14
C VAL A 289 -25.03 -18.03 9.45
N THR A 290 -24.24 -18.30 8.42
CA THR A 290 -22.79 -18.41 8.53
C THR A 290 -22.13 -17.06 8.22
N PHE A 291 -21.33 -16.59 9.15
CA PHE A 291 -20.47 -15.41 9.05
C PHE A 291 -19.03 -15.86 8.83
N GLY A 292 -18.25 -15.06 8.14
CA GLY A 292 -16.83 -15.34 7.93
C GLY A 292 -16.06 -14.14 7.44
N GLY A 293 -14.74 -14.20 7.62
CA GLY A 293 -13.84 -13.13 7.20
C GLY A 293 -12.40 -13.39 7.62
N VAL A 294 -11.67 -12.30 7.84
CA VAL A 294 -10.26 -12.33 8.22
C VAL A 294 -10.00 -11.52 9.50
N ALA A 295 -8.96 -11.90 10.24
CA ALA A 295 -8.49 -11.16 11.42
C ALA A 295 -6.96 -11.18 11.46
N TRP A 296 -6.35 -10.14 12.03
CA TRP A 296 -4.90 -9.97 12.05
C TRP A 296 -4.39 -9.21 13.27
N ALA A 297 -3.23 -9.63 13.74
CA ALA A 297 -2.38 -8.96 14.70
C ALA A 297 -0.94 -9.42 14.42
N GLN A 298 -0.33 -8.89 13.35
CA GLN A 298 0.95 -9.40 12.87
C GLN A 298 2.02 -9.29 13.94
N HIS A 299 2.89 -10.28 13.94
CA HIS A 299 3.96 -10.53 14.88
C HIS A 299 3.50 -10.97 16.28
N THR A 300 2.21 -10.91 16.58
CA THR A 300 1.62 -11.47 17.81
C THR A 300 0.78 -12.71 17.50
N GLY A 301 -0.01 -12.66 16.41
CA GLY A 301 -0.96 -13.70 16.04
C GLY A 301 -2.35 -13.47 16.65
N ILE A 302 -3.34 -14.22 16.18
CA ILE A 302 -4.73 -14.19 16.65
C ILE A 302 -5.03 -15.46 17.46
N SER A 303 -5.57 -15.29 18.69
CA SER A 303 -6.01 -16.40 19.54
C SER A 303 -7.51 -16.63 19.51
N GLY A 304 -8.32 -15.66 19.09
CA GLY A 304 -9.76 -15.77 19.04
C GLY A 304 -10.45 -14.70 18.21
N VAL A 305 -11.64 -15.04 17.73
CA VAL A 305 -12.54 -14.10 17.05
C VAL A 305 -13.95 -14.31 17.62
N GLU A 306 -14.68 -13.24 17.84
CA GLU A 306 -16.04 -13.27 18.33
C GLU A 306 -16.95 -12.42 17.45
N VAL A 307 -18.19 -12.84 17.31
CA VAL A 307 -19.22 -12.20 16.49
C VAL A 307 -20.43 -11.82 17.36
N SER A 308 -21.01 -10.67 17.12
CA SER A 308 -22.25 -10.20 17.75
C SER A 308 -23.22 -9.72 16.68
N VAL A 309 -24.46 -10.17 16.73
CA VAL A 309 -25.57 -9.70 15.88
C VAL A 309 -26.46 -8.78 16.72
N ASP A 310 -26.83 -7.62 16.16
CA ASP A 310 -27.73 -6.59 16.74
C ASP A 310 -27.33 -6.12 18.15
N GLY A 311 -26.01 -6.17 18.43
CA GLY A 311 -25.52 -5.79 19.76
C GLY A 311 -25.81 -6.78 20.86
N GLY A 312 -26.24 -8.00 20.52
CA GLY A 312 -26.35 -9.11 21.45
C GLY A 312 -25.00 -9.60 21.97
N ASP A 313 -25.00 -10.73 22.66
CA ASP A 313 -23.84 -11.35 23.26
C ASP A 313 -22.77 -11.69 22.19
N TRP A 314 -21.50 -11.62 22.59
CA TRP A 314 -20.40 -12.05 21.77
C TRP A 314 -20.30 -13.58 21.74
N THR A 315 -20.38 -14.14 20.54
CA THR A 315 -20.30 -15.59 20.29
C THR A 315 -18.95 -15.94 19.68
N PRO A 316 -18.19 -16.89 20.25
CA PRO A 316 -16.93 -17.33 19.70
C PRO A 316 -17.07 -17.91 18.29
N GLY A 317 -16.18 -17.53 17.38
CA GLY A 317 -16.00 -18.13 16.07
C GLY A 317 -14.87 -19.16 16.07
N THR A 318 -14.78 -19.90 14.98
CA THR A 318 -13.67 -20.80 14.67
C THR A 318 -12.64 -20.05 13.86
N ILE A 319 -11.36 -20.11 14.24
CA ILE A 319 -10.24 -19.57 13.45
C ILE A 319 -9.53 -20.71 12.71
N ALA A 320 -9.10 -20.45 11.48
CA ALA A 320 -8.23 -21.32 10.71
C ALA A 320 -6.80 -20.79 10.82
N ASP A 321 -6.04 -21.33 11.76
CA ASP A 321 -4.69 -20.90 12.09
C ASP A 321 -3.68 -22.02 11.87
N ALA A 322 -2.55 -21.69 11.24
CA ALA A 322 -1.42 -22.60 11.03
C ALA A 322 -0.19 -22.22 11.89
N GLY A 323 -0.35 -21.37 12.91
CA GLY A 323 0.74 -20.91 13.77
C GLY A 323 1.69 -19.93 13.05
N LEU A 324 1.15 -19.07 12.21
CA LEU A 324 1.89 -18.09 11.40
C LEU A 324 1.57 -16.67 11.91
N PRO A 325 2.26 -16.16 12.94
CA PRO A 325 1.90 -14.91 13.61
C PRO A 325 1.98 -13.68 12.72
N ASP A 326 2.77 -13.73 11.64
CA ASP A 326 2.90 -12.62 10.68
C ASP A 326 1.84 -12.65 9.57
N SER A 327 0.96 -13.66 9.56
CA SER A 327 -0.14 -13.79 8.61
C SER A 327 -1.49 -13.54 9.27
N TRP A 328 -2.45 -13.05 8.49
CA TRP A 328 -3.83 -13.06 8.93
C TRP A 328 -4.38 -14.47 9.05
N VAL A 329 -5.47 -14.61 9.82
CA VAL A 329 -6.23 -15.85 9.91
C VAL A 329 -7.61 -15.66 9.25
N GLN A 330 -8.16 -16.71 8.66
CA GLN A 330 -9.58 -16.76 8.32
C GLN A 330 -10.36 -17.21 9.56
N TRP A 331 -11.58 -16.70 9.69
CA TRP A 331 -12.51 -17.09 10.76
C TRP A 331 -13.90 -17.33 10.20
N SER A 332 -14.70 -18.14 10.93
CA SER A 332 -16.12 -18.35 10.67
C SER A 332 -16.90 -18.56 11.95
N ALA A 333 -18.18 -18.21 11.92
CA ALA A 333 -19.16 -18.49 12.99
C ALA A 333 -20.53 -18.73 12.37
N THR A 334 -21.35 -19.60 12.99
CA THR A 334 -22.73 -19.83 12.57
C THR A 334 -23.64 -19.49 13.75
N LEU A 335 -24.60 -18.58 13.54
CA LEU A 335 -25.54 -18.11 14.54
C LEU A 335 -26.98 -18.23 14.02
N GLY A 336 -27.91 -18.48 14.93
CA GLY A 336 -29.33 -18.39 14.63
C GLY A 336 -29.76 -16.93 14.49
N VAL A 337 -30.39 -16.59 13.37
CA VAL A 337 -30.82 -15.23 13.03
C VAL A 337 -32.28 -15.30 12.55
N ASP A 338 -33.17 -14.51 13.15
CA ASP A 338 -34.56 -14.41 12.76
C ASP A 338 -34.69 -13.66 11.40
N ALA A 339 -35.89 -13.69 10.80
CA ALA A 339 -36.16 -12.89 9.62
C ALA A 339 -36.21 -11.39 9.95
N GLY A 340 -35.51 -10.56 9.16
CA GLY A 340 -35.45 -9.11 9.37
C GLY A 340 -34.14 -8.50 8.92
N ASP A 341 -33.99 -7.20 9.18
CA ASP A 341 -32.75 -6.47 8.95
C ASP A 341 -31.85 -6.55 10.18
N HIS A 342 -30.58 -6.84 9.98
CA HIS A 342 -29.61 -7.12 11.03
C HIS A 342 -28.29 -6.38 10.83
N LEU A 343 -27.55 -6.22 11.94
CA LEU A 343 -26.17 -5.73 11.97
C LEU A 343 -25.26 -6.76 12.62
N VAL A 344 -24.26 -7.25 11.89
CA VAL A 344 -23.20 -8.09 12.46
C VAL A 344 -21.97 -7.26 12.77
N ARG A 345 -21.32 -7.54 13.91
CA ARG A 345 -20.03 -6.98 14.32
C ARG A 345 -19.07 -8.10 14.65
N VAL A 346 -17.78 -7.85 14.40
CA VAL A 346 -16.70 -8.79 14.69
C VAL A 346 -15.61 -8.10 15.50
N ARG A 347 -15.00 -8.85 16.44
CA ARG A 347 -13.78 -8.45 17.14
C ARG A 347 -12.80 -9.61 17.24
N ALA A 348 -11.50 -9.29 17.27
CA ALA A 348 -10.44 -10.27 17.46
C ALA A 348 -9.78 -10.11 18.83
N THR A 349 -9.15 -11.20 19.29
CA THR A 349 -8.23 -11.23 20.44
C THR A 349 -6.90 -11.77 19.94
N ASP A 350 -5.80 -11.10 20.27
CA ASP A 350 -4.47 -11.56 19.89
C ASP A 350 -3.93 -12.67 20.83
N ALA A 351 -2.74 -13.18 20.51
CA ALA A 351 -2.13 -14.27 21.28
C ALA A 351 -1.68 -13.83 22.71
N ASP A 352 -1.51 -12.53 22.94
CA ASP A 352 -1.21 -11.97 24.27
C ASP A 352 -2.48 -11.71 25.10
N GLY A 353 -3.67 -11.93 24.51
CA GLY A 353 -4.96 -11.74 25.18
C GLY A 353 -5.51 -10.33 25.08
N LEU A 354 -4.90 -9.46 24.27
CA LEU A 354 -5.42 -8.12 24.00
C LEU A 354 -6.63 -8.22 23.06
N VAL A 355 -7.77 -7.67 23.49
CA VAL A 355 -8.97 -7.58 22.67
C VAL A 355 -8.92 -6.33 21.79
N GLN A 356 -9.35 -6.46 20.54
CA GLN A 356 -9.48 -5.35 19.59
C GLN A 356 -10.23 -4.15 20.20
N ASP A 357 -9.67 -2.95 20.05
CA ASP A 357 -10.31 -1.71 20.56
C ASP A 357 -11.56 -1.37 19.73
N GLY A 358 -12.70 -1.37 20.39
CA GLY A 358 -13.99 -1.02 19.77
C GLY A 358 -14.24 0.49 19.64
N THR A 359 -13.33 1.34 20.15
CA THR A 359 -13.45 2.79 20.02
C THR A 359 -13.22 3.19 18.57
N VAL A 360 -14.19 3.85 17.95
CA VAL A 360 -14.07 4.32 16.57
C VAL A 360 -13.10 5.49 16.49
N ARG A 361 -12.00 5.31 15.76
CA ARG A 361 -11.04 6.37 15.42
C ARG A 361 -10.71 6.27 13.94
N ASP A 362 -10.44 7.43 13.34
CA ASP A 362 -9.99 7.52 11.95
C ASP A 362 -8.54 6.98 11.79
N VAL A 363 -8.11 6.81 10.56
CA VAL A 363 -6.78 6.29 10.19
C VAL A 363 -5.63 7.18 10.67
N LEU A 364 -5.81 8.49 10.74
CA LEU A 364 -4.80 9.44 11.22
C LEU A 364 -4.86 9.55 12.76
N PRO A 365 -3.74 9.55 13.51
CA PRO A 365 -2.35 9.58 13.03
C PRO A 365 -1.70 8.19 12.82
N ASP A 366 -2.26 7.10 13.32
CA ASP A 366 -1.56 5.82 13.46
C ASP A 366 -2.43 4.58 13.21
N GLY A 367 -3.45 4.72 12.36
CA GLY A 367 -4.35 3.64 11.94
C GLY A 367 -5.70 3.65 12.65
N ALA A 368 -6.74 3.21 11.92
CA ALA A 368 -8.11 3.16 12.40
C ALA A 368 -8.30 2.14 13.54
N THR A 369 -9.26 2.41 14.44
CA THR A 369 -9.78 1.47 15.44
C THR A 369 -11.30 1.39 15.38
N GLY A 370 -11.87 0.33 15.91
CA GLY A 370 -13.30 0.04 15.92
C GLY A 370 -13.56 -1.40 15.49
N TYR A 371 -14.82 -1.82 15.57
CA TYR A 371 -15.27 -3.12 15.08
C TYR A 371 -15.85 -2.98 13.68
N ASP A 372 -15.49 -3.88 12.76
CA ASP A 372 -16.17 -3.94 11.46
C ASP A 372 -17.63 -4.35 11.66
N THR A 373 -18.51 -3.60 10.99
CA THR A 373 -19.96 -3.74 11.11
C THR A 373 -20.56 -3.85 9.72
N ARG A 374 -21.38 -4.90 9.50
CA ARG A 374 -22.07 -5.13 8.23
C ARG A 374 -23.57 -5.27 8.47
N ASP A 375 -24.34 -4.62 7.62
CA ASP A 375 -25.79 -4.79 7.53
C ASP A 375 -26.14 -5.92 6.55
N PHE A 376 -27.19 -6.67 6.85
CA PHE A 376 -27.73 -7.72 5.97
C PHE A 376 -29.20 -7.96 6.31
N THR A 377 -29.94 -8.57 5.39
CA THR A 377 -31.34 -8.94 5.59
C THR A 377 -31.47 -10.47 5.60
N ALA A 378 -32.10 -11.04 6.64
CA ALA A 378 -32.45 -12.46 6.71
C ALA A 378 -33.91 -12.66 6.27
N THR A 379 -34.20 -13.57 5.32
CA THR A 379 -35.53 -13.80 4.74
C THR A 379 -36.00 -15.25 4.82
#